data_84318503649d2e400872366e58426259
#
_entry.id   84318503649d2e400872366e58426259
#
_cell.length_a   1.000
_cell.length_b   1.000
_cell.length_c   1.000
_cell.angle_alpha   90.00
_cell.angle_beta   90.00
_cell.angle_gamma   90.00
#
_symmetry.space_group_name_H-M   'P 1'
#
loop_
_entity.id
_entity.type
_entity.pdbx_description
1 polymer ?
#
loop_
_entity_poly.entity_id
_entity_poly.type
_entity_poly.pdbx_seq_one_letter_code
_entity_poly.pdbx_strand_id
1 'polypeptide(L)'
;KLLMKFYEPNKGEIKIGNTNIKNISPRFWREHCGVVMQDGYVFNDTIAENIAVGEDYIDKQKLRKAVEIANIKDFIEELPLSYNTKIGNEGIGISGGQKQRLFIARAVYKSPEYIFFDEATSALDANNERIIMENLEQFFKGKTAIVIAHRLSTVKHADKIIVLDKGKVVEEGTHTELVAKKGEYYRLVKNQLELGS
;
A
#
# COMPACT_ATOMS: atom_id res chain seq x y z
N LYS A 1 -10.75 -3.79 5.79
CA LYS A 1 -12.09 -3.15 5.93
C LYS A 1 -12.38 -2.76 7.38
N LEU A 2 -12.09 -3.63 8.39
CA LEU A 2 -12.26 -3.32 9.83
C LEU A 2 -11.40 -2.12 10.26
N LEU A 3 -10.12 -2.10 9.89
CA LEU A 3 -9.20 -1.00 10.23
C LEU A 3 -9.62 0.34 9.62
N MET A 4 -10.35 0.33 8.50
CA MET A 4 -10.89 1.54 7.86
C MET A 4 -12.27 1.94 8.34
N LYS A 5 -12.81 1.26 9.36
CA LYS A 5 -14.15 1.50 9.91
C LYS A 5 -15.27 1.35 8.86
N PHE A 6 -15.13 0.44 7.89
CA PHE A 6 -16.25 0.06 7.04
C PHE A 6 -17.18 -0.95 7.71
N TYR A 7 -16.63 -1.74 8.64
CA TYR A 7 -17.36 -2.68 9.49
C TYR A 7 -16.85 -2.60 10.92
N GLU A 8 -17.69 -2.95 11.86
CA GLU A 8 -17.31 -3.13 13.27
C GLU A 8 -16.91 -4.58 13.56
N PRO A 9 -15.97 -4.83 14.49
CA PRO A 9 -15.69 -6.19 14.93
C PRO A 9 -16.88 -6.75 15.71
N ASN A 10 -17.24 -8.01 15.45
CA ASN A 10 -18.31 -8.70 16.17
C ASN A 10 -17.96 -8.95 17.64
N LYS A 11 -16.68 -9.13 17.94
CA LYS A 11 -16.13 -9.31 19.29
C LYS A 11 -14.77 -8.63 19.38
N GLY A 12 -14.40 -8.22 20.59
CA GLY A 12 -13.14 -7.51 20.84
C GLY A 12 -13.21 -6.02 20.46
N GLU A 13 -12.05 -5.40 20.40
CA GLU A 13 -11.91 -3.97 20.12
C GLU A 13 -10.65 -3.72 19.27
N ILE A 14 -10.67 -2.60 18.54
CA ILE A 14 -9.50 -2.07 17.82
C ILE A 14 -9.12 -0.76 18.51
N LYS A 15 -7.86 -0.62 18.88
CA LYS A 15 -7.32 0.59 19.54
C LYS A 15 -6.23 1.22 18.67
N ILE A 16 -6.20 2.55 18.71
CA ILE A 16 -5.14 3.39 18.21
C ILE A 16 -4.50 4.06 19.41
N GLY A 17 -3.32 3.61 19.77
CA GLY A 17 -2.77 3.91 21.10
C GLY A 17 -3.74 3.45 22.20
N ASN A 18 -4.17 4.37 23.05
CA ASN A 18 -5.11 4.09 24.13
C ASN A 18 -6.59 4.34 23.76
N THR A 19 -6.87 4.82 22.54
CA THR A 19 -8.22 5.21 22.11
C THR A 19 -8.87 4.10 21.31
N ASN A 20 -10.07 3.67 21.72
CA ASN A 20 -10.87 2.75 20.91
C ASN A 20 -11.28 3.43 19.61
N ILE A 21 -11.07 2.76 18.47
CA ILE A 21 -11.36 3.30 17.13
C ILE A 21 -12.84 3.67 16.97
N LYS A 22 -13.76 3.07 17.73
CA LYS A 22 -15.19 3.43 17.76
C LYS A 22 -15.41 4.89 18.15
N ASN A 23 -14.56 5.43 19.01
CA ASN A 23 -14.63 6.80 19.53
C ASN A 23 -13.99 7.83 18.59
N ILE A 24 -13.38 7.40 17.50
CA ILE A 24 -12.75 8.28 16.50
C ILE A 24 -13.74 8.48 15.34
N SER A 25 -13.93 9.73 14.90
CA SER A 25 -14.75 10.01 13.71
C SER A 25 -14.25 9.23 12.50
N PRO A 26 -15.13 8.54 11.72
CA PRO A 26 -14.73 7.84 10.50
C PRO A 26 -14.06 8.75 9.47
N ARG A 27 -14.52 9.99 9.34
CA ARG A 27 -13.92 10.99 8.44
C ARG A 27 -12.52 11.35 8.90
N PHE A 28 -12.37 11.76 10.16
CA PHE A 28 -11.07 12.09 10.75
C PHE A 28 -10.08 10.94 10.59
N TRP A 29 -10.50 9.71 10.95
CA TRP A 29 -9.65 8.53 10.83
C TRP A 29 -9.16 8.30 9.39
N ARG A 30 -10.09 8.32 8.43
CA ARG A 30 -9.73 8.10 7.01
C ARG A 30 -8.87 9.21 6.42
N GLU A 31 -8.99 10.44 6.92
CA GLU A 31 -8.09 11.54 6.54
C GLU A 31 -6.64 11.28 6.94
N HIS A 32 -6.38 10.56 8.04
CA HIS A 32 -5.04 10.20 8.52
C HIS A 32 -4.55 8.85 7.96
N CYS A 33 -5.35 8.15 7.16
CA CYS A 33 -5.00 6.87 6.57
C CYS A 33 -4.69 6.99 5.07
N GLY A 34 -3.64 6.33 4.62
CA GLY A 34 -3.39 6.02 3.22
C GLY A 34 -3.68 4.56 2.95
N VAL A 35 -4.38 4.26 1.85
CA VAL A 35 -4.80 2.89 1.55
C VAL A 35 -4.53 2.56 0.10
N VAL A 36 -3.89 1.43 -0.14
CA VAL A 36 -3.80 0.80 -1.46
C VAL A 36 -4.50 -0.54 -1.34
N MET A 37 -5.60 -0.70 -2.05
CA MET A 37 -6.38 -1.95 -2.12
C MET A 37 -6.07 -2.68 -3.42
N GLN A 38 -6.28 -3.99 -3.42
CA GLN A 38 -6.16 -4.84 -4.60
C GLN A 38 -7.04 -4.33 -5.74
N ASP A 39 -8.29 -3.97 -5.44
CA ASP A 39 -9.27 -3.43 -6.39
C ASP A 39 -9.44 -1.92 -6.19
N GLY A 40 -8.51 -1.14 -6.70
CA GLY A 40 -8.63 0.32 -6.70
C GLY A 40 -9.36 0.85 -7.94
N TYR A 41 -9.97 2.03 -7.82
CA TYR A 41 -10.67 2.70 -8.91
C TYR A 41 -9.86 3.85 -9.51
N VAL A 42 -9.82 3.92 -10.84
CA VAL A 42 -9.26 5.02 -11.61
C VAL A 42 -10.41 5.89 -12.08
N PHE A 43 -10.39 7.18 -11.71
CA PHE A 43 -11.41 8.14 -12.10
C PHE A 43 -11.18 8.61 -13.54
N ASN A 44 -12.26 8.98 -14.25
CA ASN A 44 -12.20 9.62 -15.58
C ASN A 44 -11.72 11.07 -15.43
N ASP A 45 -10.45 11.23 -15.12
CA ASP A 45 -9.85 12.50 -14.82
C ASP A 45 -8.35 12.50 -15.16
N THR A 46 -7.67 13.61 -14.96
CA THR A 46 -6.22 13.68 -15.20
C THR A 46 -5.45 12.79 -14.24
N ILE A 47 -4.22 12.44 -14.57
CA ILE A 47 -3.30 11.70 -13.68
C ILE A 47 -3.10 12.48 -12.38
N ALA A 48 -2.92 13.81 -12.46
CA ALA A 48 -2.73 14.64 -11.28
C ALA A 48 -3.93 14.57 -10.33
N GLU A 49 -5.16 14.68 -10.83
CA GLU A 49 -6.40 14.60 -10.07
C GLU A 49 -6.66 13.18 -9.53
N ASN A 50 -6.27 12.16 -10.28
CA ASN A 50 -6.30 10.77 -9.80
C ASN A 50 -5.33 10.53 -8.63
N ILE A 51 -4.23 11.24 -8.53
CA ILE A 51 -3.28 11.14 -7.42
C ILE A 51 -3.74 12.01 -6.24
N ALA A 52 -4.14 13.25 -6.50
CA ALA A 52 -4.53 14.24 -5.49
C ALA A 52 -6.05 14.22 -5.20
N VAL A 53 -6.65 13.03 -5.15
CA VAL A 53 -8.11 12.87 -4.98
C VAL A 53 -8.63 13.62 -3.76
N GLY A 54 -9.62 14.50 -4.01
CA GLY A 54 -10.34 15.25 -2.96
C GLY A 54 -9.64 16.54 -2.53
N GLU A 55 -8.59 16.96 -3.22
CA GLU A 55 -7.92 18.24 -2.99
C GLU A 55 -8.44 19.31 -3.97
N ASP A 56 -8.84 20.46 -3.45
CA ASP A 56 -9.22 21.63 -4.29
C ASP A 56 -8.01 22.26 -5.00
N TYR A 57 -6.82 22.08 -4.43
CA TYR A 57 -5.55 22.57 -4.96
C TYR A 57 -4.46 21.50 -4.91
N ILE A 58 -3.89 21.19 -6.07
CA ILE A 58 -2.84 20.18 -6.20
C ILE A 58 -1.47 20.78 -5.87
N ASP A 59 -0.87 20.32 -4.78
CA ASP A 59 0.51 20.65 -4.41
C ASP A 59 1.49 19.92 -5.35
N LYS A 60 2.15 20.69 -6.20
CA LYS A 60 3.08 20.16 -7.21
C LYS A 60 4.31 19.47 -6.60
N GLN A 61 4.77 19.90 -5.43
CA GLN A 61 5.92 19.27 -4.77
C GLN A 61 5.55 17.92 -4.18
N LYS A 62 4.41 17.85 -3.49
CA LYS A 62 3.85 16.57 -3.01
C LYS A 62 3.57 15.61 -4.16
N LEU A 63 3.01 16.11 -5.27
CA LEU A 63 2.71 15.31 -6.46
C LEU A 63 3.97 14.69 -7.04
N ARG A 64 5.03 15.47 -7.26
CA ARG A 64 6.31 14.97 -7.75
C ARG A 64 6.90 13.91 -6.84
N LYS A 65 6.95 14.18 -5.53
CA LYS A 65 7.47 13.24 -4.55
C LYS A 65 6.67 11.92 -4.54
N ALA A 66 5.35 11.99 -4.61
CA ALA A 66 4.50 10.81 -4.64
C ALA A 66 4.74 9.94 -5.89
N VAL A 67 4.89 10.59 -7.03
CA VAL A 67 5.16 9.96 -8.33
C VAL A 67 6.54 9.31 -8.38
N GLU A 68 7.56 9.94 -7.78
CA GLU A 68 8.91 9.39 -7.64
C GLU A 68 8.93 8.16 -6.73
N ILE A 69 8.30 8.23 -5.56
CA ILE A 69 8.20 7.09 -4.62
C ILE A 69 7.49 5.90 -5.29
N ALA A 70 6.42 6.16 -6.03
CA ALA A 70 5.66 5.13 -6.74
C ALA A 70 6.33 4.64 -8.03
N ASN A 71 7.51 5.15 -8.39
CA ASN A 71 8.27 4.81 -9.60
C ASN A 71 7.43 4.87 -10.89
N ILE A 72 6.60 5.92 -11.04
CA ILE A 72 5.71 6.11 -12.20
C ILE A 72 6.03 7.39 -12.98
N LYS A 73 7.05 8.13 -12.57
CA LYS A 73 7.42 9.43 -13.13
C LYS A 73 7.70 9.35 -14.63
N ASP A 74 8.57 8.45 -15.04
CA ASP A 74 9.01 8.34 -16.44
C ASP A 74 7.82 8.07 -17.36
N PHE A 75 6.94 7.14 -16.96
CA PHE A 75 5.71 6.88 -17.69
C PHE A 75 4.84 8.13 -17.85
N ILE A 76 4.69 8.94 -16.79
CA ILE A 76 3.87 10.16 -16.85
C ILE A 76 4.51 11.21 -17.76
N GLU A 77 5.83 11.40 -17.67
CA GLU A 77 6.57 12.42 -18.42
C GLU A 77 6.70 12.08 -19.90
N GLU A 78 6.63 10.81 -20.31
CA GLU A 78 6.57 10.36 -21.70
C GLU A 78 5.22 10.65 -22.37
N LEU A 79 4.15 10.91 -21.61
CA LEU A 79 2.84 11.21 -22.17
C LEU A 79 2.77 12.64 -22.70
N PRO A 80 2.10 12.89 -23.85
CA PRO A 80 2.04 14.22 -24.49
C PRO A 80 1.53 15.36 -23.58
N LEU A 81 0.58 15.06 -22.69
CA LEU A 81 0.02 16.00 -21.73
C LEU A 81 0.54 15.76 -20.30
N SER A 82 1.52 14.86 -20.13
CA SER A 82 2.13 14.53 -18.85
C SER A 82 1.07 14.36 -17.75
N TYR A 83 1.18 15.07 -16.64
CA TYR A 83 0.24 15.03 -15.50
C TYR A 83 -1.20 15.40 -15.84
N ASN A 84 -1.42 16.16 -16.93
CA ASN A 84 -2.74 16.56 -17.40
C ASN A 84 -3.38 15.52 -18.35
N THR A 85 -2.73 14.40 -18.58
CA THR A 85 -3.27 13.33 -19.39
C THR A 85 -4.47 12.70 -18.69
N LYS A 86 -5.61 12.66 -19.38
CA LYS A 86 -6.82 11.98 -18.88
C LYS A 86 -6.65 10.48 -18.99
N ILE A 87 -7.03 9.78 -17.91
CA ILE A 87 -7.02 8.33 -17.78
C ILE A 87 -8.41 7.85 -17.29
N GLY A 88 -8.63 6.55 -17.28
CA GLY A 88 -9.93 5.96 -16.93
C GLY A 88 -10.65 5.46 -18.19
N ASN A 89 -11.97 5.25 -18.08
CA ASN A 89 -12.77 4.63 -19.16
C ASN A 89 -12.83 5.48 -20.45
N GLU A 90 -12.71 6.79 -20.33
CA GLU A 90 -12.78 7.76 -21.44
C GLU A 90 -11.41 8.33 -21.82
N GLY A 91 -10.36 7.93 -21.11
CA GLY A 91 -8.99 8.41 -21.31
C GLY A 91 -8.06 7.34 -21.88
N ILE A 92 -6.75 7.58 -21.73
CA ILE A 92 -5.73 6.60 -22.10
C ILE A 92 -5.81 5.41 -21.15
N GLY A 93 -5.82 4.20 -21.73
CA GLY A 93 -5.73 2.96 -20.95
C GLY A 93 -4.35 2.84 -20.28
N ILE A 94 -4.35 2.39 -19.03
CA ILE A 94 -3.13 2.12 -18.25
C ILE A 94 -3.04 0.64 -17.90
N SER A 95 -1.83 0.09 -17.89
CA SER A 95 -1.57 -1.30 -17.52
C SER A 95 -1.87 -1.56 -16.04
N GLY A 96 -2.01 -2.84 -15.64
CA GLY A 96 -2.19 -3.22 -14.24
C GLY A 96 -1.09 -2.70 -13.32
N GLY A 97 0.17 -2.78 -13.76
CA GLY A 97 1.31 -2.26 -13.01
C GLY A 97 1.33 -0.73 -12.91
N GLN A 98 0.96 -0.02 -13.98
CA GLN A 98 0.81 1.44 -13.95
C GLN A 98 -0.34 1.86 -13.01
N LYS A 99 -1.44 1.14 -13.04
CA LYS A 99 -2.58 1.34 -12.15
C LYS A 99 -2.19 1.16 -10.67
N GLN A 100 -1.47 0.10 -10.33
CA GLN A 100 -0.95 -0.10 -8.97
C GLN A 100 -0.02 1.03 -8.53
N ARG A 101 0.92 1.43 -9.37
CA ARG A 101 1.82 2.56 -9.10
C ARG A 101 1.07 3.87 -8.91
N LEU A 102 0.01 4.10 -9.68
CA LEU A 102 -0.88 5.25 -9.50
C LEU A 102 -1.56 5.24 -8.11
N PHE A 103 -2.02 4.09 -7.65
CA PHE A 103 -2.64 3.95 -6.32
C PHE A 103 -1.64 4.14 -5.18
N ILE A 104 -0.41 3.67 -5.37
CA ILE A 104 0.69 3.94 -4.43
C ILE A 104 0.97 5.45 -4.38
N ALA A 105 1.08 6.14 -5.54
CA ALA A 105 1.26 7.58 -5.60
C ALA A 105 0.13 8.33 -4.89
N ARG A 106 -1.13 7.92 -5.08
CA ARG A 106 -2.30 8.46 -4.38
C ARG A 106 -2.20 8.34 -2.86
N ALA A 107 -1.81 7.17 -2.36
CA ALA A 107 -1.63 6.94 -0.92
C ALA A 107 -0.46 7.77 -0.35
N VAL A 108 0.64 7.88 -1.09
CA VAL A 108 1.83 8.65 -0.69
C VAL A 108 1.55 10.15 -0.71
N TYR A 109 0.84 10.67 -1.73
CA TYR A 109 0.50 12.08 -1.87
C TYR A 109 -0.22 12.62 -0.63
N LYS A 110 -1.12 11.82 -0.07
CA LYS A 110 -1.86 12.15 1.15
C LYS A 110 -0.96 12.33 2.37
N SER A 111 0.27 11.82 2.35
CA SER A 111 1.25 11.82 3.45
C SER A 111 0.66 11.35 4.79
N PRO A 112 -0.01 10.19 4.84
CA PRO A 112 -0.76 9.70 5.99
C PRO A 112 0.17 9.28 7.13
N GLU A 113 -0.39 9.21 8.36
CA GLU A 113 0.28 8.64 9.54
C GLU A 113 0.14 7.11 9.60
N TYR A 114 -0.99 6.60 9.08
CA TYR A 114 -1.32 5.17 9.05
C TYR A 114 -1.45 4.70 7.59
N ILE A 115 -0.81 3.60 7.26
CA ILE A 115 -0.73 3.10 5.89
C ILE A 115 -1.21 1.66 5.85
N PHE A 116 -2.12 1.36 4.94
CA PHE A 116 -2.67 0.02 4.73
C PHE A 116 -2.46 -0.39 3.28
N PHE A 117 -1.59 -1.36 3.06
CA PHE A 117 -1.34 -1.94 1.75
C PHE A 117 -1.87 -3.35 1.69
N ASP A 118 -2.78 -3.60 0.76
CA ASP A 118 -3.39 -4.90 0.50
C ASP A 118 -2.96 -5.35 -0.89
N GLU A 119 -1.93 -6.23 -0.94
CA GLU A 119 -1.31 -6.73 -2.17
C GLU A 119 -0.90 -5.63 -3.17
N ALA A 120 -0.41 -4.50 -2.65
CA ALA A 120 -0.15 -3.29 -3.42
C ALA A 120 0.92 -3.45 -4.52
N THR A 121 1.66 -4.56 -4.57
CA THR A 121 2.73 -4.82 -5.54
C THR A 121 2.47 -6.06 -6.41
N SER A 122 1.30 -6.69 -6.30
CA SER A 122 1.02 -7.99 -6.94
C SER A 122 1.07 -7.97 -8.48
N ALA A 123 0.72 -6.85 -9.13
CA ALA A 123 0.77 -6.67 -10.58
C ALA A 123 2.09 -6.05 -11.08
N LEU A 124 3.08 -5.88 -10.22
CA LEU A 124 4.39 -5.33 -10.58
C LEU A 124 5.36 -6.46 -10.99
N ASP A 125 6.21 -6.15 -11.96
CA ASP A 125 7.40 -6.97 -12.21
C ASP A 125 8.43 -6.82 -11.06
N ALA A 126 9.35 -7.76 -10.96
CA ALA A 126 10.30 -7.84 -9.85
C ALA A 126 11.20 -6.60 -9.70
N ASN A 127 11.55 -5.93 -10.80
CA ASN A 127 12.40 -4.74 -10.75
C ASN A 127 11.63 -3.52 -10.22
N ASN A 128 10.43 -3.27 -10.75
CA ASN A 128 9.57 -2.20 -10.25
C ASN A 128 9.18 -2.43 -8.79
N GLU A 129 8.84 -3.67 -8.42
CA GLU A 129 8.54 -4.01 -7.03
C GLU A 129 9.70 -3.68 -6.10
N ARG A 130 10.94 -4.08 -6.44
CA ARG A 130 12.13 -3.81 -5.63
C ARG A 130 12.33 -2.31 -5.41
N ILE A 131 12.31 -1.52 -6.51
CA ILE A 131 12.52 -0.07 -6.44
C ILE A 131 11.44 0.60 -5.57
N ILE A 132 10.18 0.23 -5.77
CA ILE A 132 9.06 0.79 -5.02
C ILE A 132 9.17 0.43 -3.54
N MET A 133 9.52 -0.81 -3.20
CA MET A 133 9.67 -1.22 -1.80
C MET A 133 10.83 -0.48 -1.12
N GLU A 134 11.97 -0.30 -1.77
CA GLU A 134 13.09 0.51 -1.26
C GLU A 134 12.65 1.96 -0.98
N ASN A 135 11.89 2.58 -1.89
CA ASN A 135 11.35 3.92 -1.72
C ASN A 135 10.33 4.00 -0.57
N LEU A 136 9.45 2.99 -0.48
CA LEU A 136 8.40 2.91 0.54
C LEU A 136 8.99 2.67 1.94
N GLU A 137 10.06 1.91 2.09
CA GLU A 137 10.76 1.74 3.37
C GLU A 137 11.20 3.09 3.96
N GLN A 138 11.69 3.99 3.13
CA GLN A 138 12.04 5.34 3.57
C GLN A 138 10.79 6.17 3.91
N PHE A 139 9.72 6.02 3.14
CA PHE A 139 8.46 6.71 3.35
C PHE A 139 7.74 6.25 4.62
N PHE A 140 7.89 4.99 5.01
CA PHE A 140 7.26 4.40 6.20
C PHE A 140 7.92 4.83 7.51
N LYS A 141 9.14 5.39 7.49
CA LYS A 141 9.83 5.83 8.71
C LYS A 141 9.00 6.80 9.52
N GLY A 142 8.81 6.48 10.80
CA GLY A 142 7.99 7.27 11.73
C GLY A 142 6.48 7.14 11.53
N LYS A 143 6.02 6.18 10.73
CA LYS A 143 4.61 5.91 10.44
C LYS A 143 4.24 4.49 10.87
N THR A 144 2.95 4.24 11.00
CA THR A 144 2.44 2.88 11.18
C THR A 144 2.00 2.32 9.83
N ALA A 145 2.74 1.35 9.30
CA ALA A 145 2.41 0.67 8.06
C ALA A 145 1.95 -0.78 8.33
N ILE A 146 0.81 -1.16 7.78
CA ILE A 146 0.31 -2.54 7.77
C ILE A 146 0.27 -2.99 6.31
N VAL A 147 1.06 -4.01 6.00
CA VAL A 147 1.21 -4.53 4.65
C VAL A 147 0.75 -5.98 4.62
N ILE A 148 -0.24 -6.27 3.80
CA ILE A 148 -0.65 -7.64 3.48
C ILE A 148 0.07 -8.00 2.19
N ALA A 149 0.90 -9.02 2.27
CA ALA A 149 1.72 -9.44 1.15
C ALA A 149 1.86 -10.97 1.07
N HIS A 150 1.99 -11.43 -0.15
CA HIS A 150 2.26 -12.83 -0.46
C HIS A 150 3.72 -13.06 -0.91
N ARG A 151 4.53 -12.00 -1.00
CA ARG A 151 5.94 -12.10 -1.40
C ARG A 151 6.87 -11.82 -0.22
N LEU A 152 7.88 -12.67 -0.08
CA LEU A 152 8.89 -12.54 0.97
C LEU A 152 9.64 -11.20 0.91
N SER A 153 9.96 -10.73 -0.31
CA SER A 153 10.61 -9.44 -0.53
C SER A 153 9.92 -8.28 0.18
N THR A 154 8.60 -8.35 0.27
CA THR A 154 7.75 -7.30 0.85
C THR A 154 7.75 -7.32 2.39
N VAL A 155 7.91 -8.49 3.02
CA VAL A 155 7.71 -8.65 4.48
C VAL A 155 8.98 -8.83 5.30
N LYS A 156 10.10 -9.19 4.67
CA LYS A 156 11.35 -9.54 5.38
C LYS A 156 11.93 -8.40 6.25
N HIS A 157 11.64 -7.16 5.92
CA HIS A 157 12.11 -5.97 6.63
C HIS A 157 11.07 -5.38 7.59
N ALA A 158 9.92 -6.03 7.76
CA ALA A 158 8.91 -5.58 8.71
C ALA A 158 9.41 -5.72 10.15
N ASP A 159 9.10 -4.70 10.99
CA ASP A 159 9.41 -4.74 12.42
C ASP A 159 8.71 -5.90 13.13
N LYS A 160 7.52 -6.27 12.64
CA LYS A 160 6.73 -7.37 13.15
C LYS A 160 5.94 -8.04 12.03
N ILE A 161 6.03 -9.35 11.95
CA ILE A 161 5.26 -10.20 11.04
C ILE A 161 4.21 -10.95 11.86
N ILE A 162 2.98 -10.99 11.35
CA ILE A 162 1.87 -11.76 11.92
C ILE A 162 1.42 -12.77 10.88
N VAL A 163 1.52 -14.04 11.20
CA VAL A 163 1.09 -15.14 10.32
C VAL A 163 -0.31 -15.56 10.70
N LEU A 164 -1.18 -15.56 9.69
CA LEU A 164 -2.58 -15.97 9.84
C LEU A 164 -2.82 -17.30 9.12
N ASP A 165 -3.43 -18.25 9.82
CA ASP A 165 -3.98 -19.48 9.23
C ASP A 165 -5.42 -19.66 9.70
N LYS A 166 -6.34 -19.92 8.75
CA LYS A 166 -7.77 -20.12 9.01
C LYS A 166 -8.39 -19.05 9.92
N GLY A 167 -7.98 -17.80 9.74
CA GLY A 167 -8.49 -16.64 10.50
C GLY A 167 -7.95 -16.54 11.93
N LYS A 168 -6.90 -17.28 12.28
CA LYS A 168 -6.23 -17.22 13.58
C LYS A 168 -4.78 -16.80 13.42
N VAL A 169 -4.28 -16.03 14.39
CA VAL A 169 -2.84 -15.77 14.53
C VAL A 169 -2.17 -17.06 14.98
N VAL A 170 -1.26 -17.60 14.15
CA VAL A 170 -0.52 -18.83 14.45
C VAL A 170 0.93 -18.55 14.83
N GLU A 171 1.53 -17.49 14.29
CA GLU A 171 2.87 -17.07 14.62
C GLU A 171 2.97 -15.53 14.58
N GLU A 172 3.87 -15.00 15.42
CA GLU A 172 4.29 -13.61 15.37
C GLU A 172 5.76 -13.45 15.74
N GLY A 173 6.43 -12.47 15.14
CA GLY A 173 7.84 -12.16 15.36
C GLY A 173 8.46 -11.44 14.19
N THR A 174 9.77 -11.26 14.23
CA THR A 174 10.58 -10.76 13.10
C THR A 174 10.85 -11.89 12.10
N HIS A 175 11.31 -11.53 10.90
CA HIS A 175 11.74 -12.50 9.88
C HIS A 175 12.73 -13.53 10.45
N THR A 176 13.78 -13.04 11.12
CA THR A 176 14.84 -13.90 11.67
C THR A 176 14.31 -14.88 12.72
N GLU A 177 13.46 -14.41 13.65
CA GLU A 177 12.85 -15.24 14.68
C GLU A 177 11.94 -16.32 14.09
N LEU A 178 11.11 -15.95 13.12
CA LEU A 178 10.16 -16.87 12.51
C LEU A 178 10.83 -17.91 11.61
N VAL A 179 11.90 -17.54 10.91
CA VAL A 179 12.72 -18.51 10.16
C VAL A 179 13.39 -19.52 11.10
N ALA A 180 13.92 -19.05 12.24
CA ALA A 180 14.55 -19.94 13.25
C ALA A 180 13.56 -20.92 13.88
N LYS A 181 12.28 -20.52 14.06
CA LYS A 181 11.21 -21.38 14.59
C LYS A 181 10.84 -22.56 13.67
N LYS A 182 11.13 -22.45 12.36
CA LYS A 182 10.79 -23.45 11.32
C LYS A 182 9.30 -23.83 11.29
N GLY A 183 8.43 -22.90 11.64
CA GLY A 183 6.99 -23.07 11.67
C GLY A 183 6.30 -22.77 10.34
N GLU A 184 5.06 -22.23 10.41
CA GLU A 184 4.25 -21.94 9.23
C GLU A 184 4.87 -20.84 8.35
N TYR A 185 5.43 -19.79 8.96
CA TYR A 185 6.16 -18.76 8.24
C TYR A 185 7.32 -19.33 7.43
N TYR A 186 8.12 -20.19 8.05
CA TYR A 186 9.24 -20.85 7.37
C TYR A 186 8.78 -21.68 6.17
N ARG A 187 7.67 -22.39 6.30
CA ARG A 187 7.09 -23.18 5.18
C ARG A 187 6.67 -22.27 4.02
N LEU A 188 6.03 -21.13 4.32
CA LEU A 188 5.64 -20.15 3.30
C LEU A 188 6.85 -19.58 2.57
N VAL A 189 7.90 -19.19 3.30
CA VAL A 189 9.15 -18.67 2.75
C VAL A 189 9.85 -19.71 1.87
N LYS A 190 9.97 -20.96 2.36
CA LYS A 190 10.62 -22.05 1.63
C LYS A 190 9.89 -22.33 0.32
N ASN A 191 8.57 -22.42 0.33
CA ASN A 191 7.77 -22.65 -0.88
C ASN A 191 7.98 -21.54 -1.91
N GLN A 192 8.11 -20.28 -1.49
CA GLN A 192 8.39 -19.18 -2.42
C GLN A 192 9.79 -19.25 -3.04
N LEU A 193 10.79 -19.67 -2.30
CA LEU A 193 12.15 -19.85 -2.81
C LEU A 193 12.25 -21.03 -3.79
N GLU A 194 11.51 -22.11 -3.52
CA GLU A 194 11.48 -23.30 -4.40
C GLU A 194 10.67 -23.06 -5.70
N LEU A 195 9.67 -22.18 -5.68
CA LEU A 195 8.87 -21.84 -6.87
C LEU A 195 9.49 -20.70 -7.70
N GLY A 196 10.47 -20.02 -7.16
CA GLY A 196 11.19 -18.91 -7.82
C GLY A 196 12.54 -19.28 -8.40
N SER A 197 12.90 -20.59 -8.38
CA SER A 197 14.14 -21.17 -8.93
C SER A 197 13.90 -21.85 -10.28
#